data_82276dc63db91ea22b8146c389bc57d8
#
_entry.id   82276dc63db91ea22b8146c389bc57d8
#
_cell.length_a   1.000
_cell.length_b   1.000
_cell.length_c   1.000
_cell.angle_alpha   90.00
_cell.angle_beta   90.00
_cell.angle_gamma   90.00
#
_symmetry.space_group_name_H-M   'P 1'
#
loop_
_entity.id
_entity.type
_entity.pdbx_description
1 polymer ?
#
loop_
_entity_poly.entity_id
_entity_poly.type
_entity_poly.pdbx_seq_one_letter_code
_entity_poly.pdbx_strand_id
1 'polypeptide(L)'
;MVHWAGQGSPVIFVLARSQVMDAGATSKTFISRDYGKTFTESSHLFKLDTGKDAVIAKFYHHPQSNCHYVFADTIHKYVFTSTDCGENIQAHKVSTKTIALLSLNFRISF
;
A
#
# COMPACT_ATOMS: atom_id res chain seq x y z
N MET A 1 -8.73 -6.78 2.49
CA MET A 1 -8.52 -5.44 3.09
C MET A 1 -8.90 -4.38 2.09
N VAL A 2 -9.80 -3.49 2.45
CA VAL A 2 -10.33 -2.45 1.56
C VAL A 2 -10.20 -1.10 2.25
N HIS A 3 -9.77 -0.09 1.50
CA HIS A 3 -9.73 1.29 2.00
C HIS A 3 -10.22 2.25 0.93
N TRP A 4 -11.17 3.09 1.31
CA TRP A 4 -11.66 4.19 0.49
C TRP A 4 -10.94 5.48 0.90
N ALA A 5 -10.49 6.24 -0.09
CA ALA A 5 -9.71 7.46 0.16
C ALA A 5 -10.52 8.59 0.82
N GLY A 6 -11.81 8.39 1.03
CA GLY A 6 -12.65 9.32 1.77
C GLY A 6 -13.73 9.97 0.91
N GLN A 7 -14.64 10.68 1.59
CA GLN A 7 -15.76 11.33 0.95
C GLN A 7 -15.26 12.34 -0.09
N GLY A 8 -15.85 12.30 -1.27
CA GLY A 8 -15.45 13.14 -2.38
C GLY A 8 -14.32 12.58 -3.23
N SER A 9 -13.71 11.44 -2.82
CA SER A 9 -12.67 10.79 -3.61
C SER A 9 -13.22 9.55 -4.31
N PRO A 10 -12.97 9.37 -5.61
CA PRO A 10 -13.36 8.17 -6.33
C PRO A 10 -12.42 6.99 -6.12
N VAL A 11 -11.37 7.15 -5.31
CA VAL A 11 -10.30 6.17 -5.20
C VAL A 11 -10.56 5.19 -4.06
N ILE A 12 -10.49 3.90 -4.39
CA ILE A 12 -10.61 2.80 -3.43
C ILE A 12 -9.43 1.86 -3.67
N PHE A 13 -8.74 1.50 -2.58
CA PHE A 13 -7.67 0.52 -2.59
C PHE A 13 -8.16 -0.80 -2.02
N VAL A 14 -7.81 -1.90 -2.68
CA VAL A 14 -8.06 -3.25 -2.19
C VAL A 14 -6.74 -4.00 -2.14
N LEU A 15 -6.45 -4.58 -1.00
CA LEU A 15 -5.27 -5.43 -0.79
C LEU A 15 -5.72 -6.85 -0.50
N ALA A 16 -5.35 -7.78 -1.37
CA ALA A 16 -5.50 -9.21 -1.16
C ALA A 16 -4.13 -9.79 -0.85
N ARG A 17 -3.96 -10.43 0.29
CA ARG A 17 -2.67 -10.95 0.72
C ARG A 17 -2.81 -12.27 1.46
N SER A 18 -1.69 -13.00 1.55
CA SER A 18 -1.61 -14.19 2.41
C SER A 18 -1.88 -13.82 3.87
N GLN A 19 -2.52 -14.72 4.62
CA GLN A 19 -2.78 -14.48 6.05
C GLN A 19 -1.49 -14.45 6.85
N VAL A 20 -0.52 -15.29 6.49
CA VAL A 20 0.77 -15.35 7.16
C VAL A 20 1.83 -14.72 6.26
N MET A 21 2.53 -13.72 6.80
CA MET A 21 3.58 -13.00 6.08
C MET A 21 4.92 -13.70 6.30
N ASP A 22 5.14 -14.79 5.57
CA ASP A 22 6.40 -15.52 5.56
C ASP A 22 7.06 -15.41 4.17
N ALA A 23 8.14 -16.17 3.95
CA ALA A 23 8.90 -16.11 2.71
C ALA A 23 8.09 -16.55 1.47
N GLY A 24 7.02 -17.31 1.67
CA GLY A 24 6.13 -17.73 0.58
C GLY A 24 4.89 -16.86 0.41
N ALA A 25 4.78 -15.79 1.16
CA ALA A 25 3.60 -14.93 1.11
C ALA A 25 3.50 -14.18 -0.23
N THR A 26 2.26 -13.91 -0.63
CA THR A 26 1.98 -13.14 -1.84
C THR A 26 0.95 -12.06 -1.54
N SER A 27 0.92 -11.02 -2.37
CA SER A 27 -0.10 -9.98 -2.30
C SER A 27 -0.46 -9.50 -3.70
N LYS A 28 -1.70 -9.00 -3.82
CA LYS A 28 -2.18 -8.29 -5.02
C LYS A 28 -2.87 -7.02 -4.57
N THR A 29 -2.60 -5.93 -5.26
CA THR A 29 -3.20 -4.64 -5.00
C THR A 29 -4.07 -4.25 -6.16
N PHE A 30 -5.28 -3.77 -5.87
CA PHE A 30 -6.24 -3.30 -6.87
C PHE A 30 -6.63 -1.88 -6.52
N ILE A 31 -6.75 -1.03 -7.53
CA ILE A 31 -7.15 0.36 -7.35
C ILE A 31 -8.38 0.62 -8.22
N SER A 32 -9.41 1.21 -7.62
CA SER A 32 -10.54 1.79 -8.34
C SER A 32 -10.41 3.30 -8.35
N ARG A 33 -10.75 3.91 -9.47
CA ARG A 33 -10.78 5.38 -9.60
C ARG A 33 -12.16 5.89 -10.01
N ASP A 34 -13.17 5.02 -9.86
CA ASP A 34 -14.55 5.29 -10.29
C ASP A 34 -15.57 4.82 -9.25
N TYR A 35 -15.24 5.02 -7.98
CA TYR A 35 -16.09 4.65 -6.84
C TYR A 35 -16.37 3.15 -6.73
N GLY A 36 -15.47 2.31 -7.19
CA GLY A 36 -15.60 0.86 -7.08
C GLY A 36 -16.34 0.20 -8.25
N LYS A 37 -16.64 0.93 -9.31
CA LYS A 37 -17.27 0.34 -10.49
C LYS A 37 -16.33 -0.60 -11.23
N THR A 38 -15.07 -0.20 -11.34
CA THR A 38 -14.03 -1.04 -11.94
C THR A 38 -12.78 -1.00 -11.07
N PHE A 39 -12.03 -2.10 -11.06
CA PHE A 39 -10.76 -2.21 -10.35
C PHE A 39 -9.67 -2.65 -11.31
N THR A 40 -8.51 -2.03 -11.19
CA THR A 40 -7.32 -2.40 -11.97
C THR A 40 -6.30 -3.00 -11.04
N GLU A 41 -5.76 -4.17 -11.41
CA GLU A 41 -4.66 -4.75 -10.65
C GLU A 41 -3.44 -3.83 -10.80
N SER A 42 -2.89 -3.41 -9.67
CA SER A 42 -1.82 -2.42 -9.61
C SER A 42 -0.57 -2.94 -8.92
N SER A 43 -0.45 -4.26 -8.79
CA SER A 43 0.71 -4.88 -8.14
C SER A 43 2.03 -4.53 -8.82
N HIS A 44 2.00 -4.24 -10.12
CA HIS A 44 3.19 -3.85 -10.88
C HIS A 44 3.78 -2.50 -10.44
N LEU A 45 3.03 -1.70 -9.69
CA LEU A 45 3.53 -0.44 -9.13
C LEU A 45 4.44 -0.67 -7.93
N PHE A 46 4.38 -1.85 -7.32
CA PHE A 46 5.12 -2.19 -6.12
C PHE A 46 6.21 -3.19 -6.46
N LYS A 47 7.29 -2.70 -7.06
CA LYS A 47 8.45 -3.52 -7.44
C LYS A 47 9.63 -3.20 -6.54
N LEU A 48 10.35 -4.26 -6.15
CA LEU A 48 11.63 -4.11 -5.47
C LEU A 48 12.70 -3.66 -6.48
N ASP A 49 13.82 -3.17 -5.99
CA ASP A 49 14.93 -2.77 -6.84
C ASP A 49 15.52 -3.95 -7.63
N THR A 50 15.27 -5.18 -7.18
CA THR A 50 15.65 -6.40 -7.89
C THR A 50 14.70 -6.76 -9.04
N GLY A 51 13.61 -6.02 -9.21
CA GLY A 51 12.58 -6.30 -10.20
C GLY A 51 11.51 -7.29 -9.77
N LYS A 52 11.63 -7.85 -8.57
CA LYS A 52 10.62 -8.76 -8.02
C LYS A 52 9.42 -7.97 -7.49
N ASP A 53 8.27 -8.63 -7.46
CA ASP A 53 7.07 -8.05 -6.87
C ASP A 53 7.21 -7.95 -5.35
N ALA A 54 6.84 -6.81 -4.80
CA ALA A 54 6.75 -6.64 -3.36
C ALA A 54 5.54 -7.41 -2.81
N VAL A 55 5.62 -7.75 -1.51
CA VAL A 55 4.51 -8.35 -0.78
C VAL A 55 4.00 -7.31 0.20
N ILE A 56 2.89 -6.67 -0.13
CA ILE A 56 2.33 -5.61 0.70
C ILE A 56 1.57 -6.26 1.86
N ALA A 57 2.06 -6.05 3.07
CA ALA A 57 1.44 -6.57 4.29
C ALA A 57 0.40 -5.60 4.85
N LYS A 58 0.70 -4.31 4.78
CA LYS A 58 -0.14 -3.26 5.37
C LYS A 58 -0.06 -2.01 4.52
N PHE A 59 -1.07 -1.16 4.63
CA PHE A 59 -0.96 0.20 4.14
C PHE A 59 -1.50 1.17 5.19
N TYR A 60 -0.92 2.36 5.16
CA TYR A 60 -1.22 3.44 6.09
C TYR A 60 -1.66 4.65 5.29
N HIS A 61 -2.56 5.45 5.84
CA HIS A 61 -2.94 6.70 5.21
C HIS A 61 -2.74 7.85 6.19
N HIS A 62 -2.43 9.01 5.64
CA HIS A 62 -2.28 10.21 6.48
C HIS A 62 -3.65 10.66 6.97
N PRO A 63 -3.82 10.95 8.27
CA PRO A 63 -5.14 11.27 8.82
C PRO A 63 -5.75 12.56 8.28
N GLN A 64 -4.96 13.44 7.70
CA GLN A 64 -5.42 14.74 7.19
C GLN A 64 -5.34 14.86 5.67
N SER A 65 -4.95 13.80 4.98
CA SER A 65 -4.82 13.81 3.52
C SER A 65 -5.41 12.55 2.92
N ASN A 66 -6.34 12.70 2.00
CA ASN A 66 -7.02 11.56 1.37
C ASN A 66 -6.17 10.81 0.36
N CYS A 67 -5.05 11.38 -0.08
CA CYS A 67 -4.23 10.79 -1.14
C CYS A 67 -2.81 10.45 -0.70
N HIS A 68 -2.49 10.63 0.58
CA HIS A 68 -1.14 10.37 1.09
C HIS A 68 -1.11 8.99 1.75
N TYR A 69 -0.47 8.04 1.07
CA TYR A 69 -0.43 6.63 1.49
C TYR A 69 0.98 6.13 1.65
N VAL A 70 1.14 5.15 2.54
CA VAL A 70 2.37 4.38 2.70
C VAL A 70 1.99 2.91 2.68
N PHE A 71 2.65 2.14 1.83
CA PHE A 71 2.46 0.70 1.72
C PHE A 71 3.72 0.00 2.23
N ALA A 72 3.56 -0.96 3.11
CA ALA A 72 4.70 -1.61 3.76
C ALA A 72 4.85 -3.06 3.35
N ASP A 73 6.04 -3.41 2.87
CA ASP A 73 6.49 -4.79 2.69
C ASP A 73 7.37 -5.16 3.86
N THR A 74 6.83 -5.93 4.80
CA THR A 74 7.55 -6.32 6.02
C THR A 74 8.51 -7.49 5.80
N ILE A 75 8.37 -8.22 4.69
CA ILE A 75 9.25 -9.35 4.36
C ILE A 75 10.56 -8.84 3.80
N HIS A 76 10.51 -7.93 2.82
CA HIS A 76 11.68 -7.39 2.15
C HIS A 76 12.14 -6.07 2.76
N LYS A 77 11.38 -5.52 3.71
CA LYS A 77 11.66 -4.25 4.41
C LYS A 77 11.72 -3.08 3.45
N TYR A 78 10.68 -2.94 2.66
CA TYR A 78 10.47 -1.80 1.77
C TYR A 78 9.22 -1.04 2.18
N VAL A 79 9.26 0.26 1.92
CA VAL A 79 8.10 1.14 2.06
C VAL A 79 7.87 1.83 0.73
N PHE A 80 6.64 1.84 0.29
CA PHE A 80 6.22 2.52 -0.94
C PHE A 80 5.33 3.69 -0.55
N THR A 81 5.61 4.85 -1.09
CA THR A 81 4.88 6.07 -0.75
C THR A 81 4.18 6.65 -1.96
N SER A 82 3.04 7.27 -1.72
CA SER A 82 2.30 8.02 -2.73
C SER A 82 1.63 9.22 -2.08
N THR A 83 1.65 10.36 -2.77
CA THR A 83 0.95 11.57 -2.35
C THR A 83 -0.17 11.96 -3.31
N ASP A 84 -0.43 11.13 -4.31
CA ASP A 84 -1.37 11.41 -5.40
C ASP A 84 -2.36 10.26 -5.62
N CYS A 85 -2.80 9.61 -4.55
CA CYS A 85 -3.74 8.49 -4.59
C CYS A 85 -3.24 7.31 -5.44
N GLY A 86 -1.94 7.04 -5.41
CA GLY A 86 -1.36 5.88 -6.06
C GLY A 86 -1.04 6.05 -7.55
N GLU A 87 -1.13 7.25 -8.09
CA GLU A 87 -0.73 7.48 -9.48
C GLU A 87 0.77 7.32 -9.66
N ASN A 88 1.54 7.80 -8.69
CA ASN A 88 3.00 7.64 -8.65
C ASN A 88 3.39 7.00 -7.32
N ILE A 89 4.19 5.95 -7.40
CA ILE A 89 4.66 5.19 -6.25
C ILE A 89 6.18 5.28 -6.20
N GLN A 90 6.71 5.64 -5.03
CA GLN A 90 8.15 5.67 -4.77
C GLN A 90 8.52 4.56 -3.80
N ALA A 91 9.59 3.84 -4.09
CA ALA A 91 10.08 2.72 -3.29
C ALA A 91 11.25 3.15 -2.43
N HIS A 92 11.23 2.75 -1.16
CA HIS A 92 12.31 3.04 -0.21
C HIS A 92 12.63 1.78 0.58
N LYS A 93 13.89 1.39 0.61
CA LYS A 93 14.35 0.32 1.48
C LYS A 93 14.52 0.89 2.90
N VAL A 94 13.95 0.20 3.89
CA VAL A 94 13.92 0.70 5.27
C VAL A 94 14.22 -0.41 6.27
N SER A 95 14.39 -0.02 7.54
CA SER A 95 14.53 -0.96 8.64
C SER A 95 13.16 -1.31 9.22
N THR A 96 13.09 -2.42 9.95
CA THR A 96 11.88 -2.79 10.70
C THR A 96 11.46 -1.69 11.67
N LYS A 97 12.41 -1.02 12.29
CA LYS A 97 12.15 0.08 13.21
C LYS A 97 11.44 1.25 12.51
N THR A 98 11.87 1.57 11.28
CA THR A 98 11.22 2.63 10.49
C THR A 98 9.78 2.29 10.18
N ILE A 99 9.50 1.03 9.80
CA ILE A 99 8.12 0.58 9.55
C ILE A 99 7.27 0.72 10.81
N ALA A 100 7.80 0.34 11.96
CA ALA A 100 7.08 0.46 13.24
C ALA A 100 6.76 1.92 13.58
N LEU A 101 7.67 2.86 13.29
CA LEU A 101 7.47 4.29 13.56
C LEU A 101 6.40 4.92 12.67
N LEU A 102 6.15 4.39 11.48
CA LEU A 102 5.12 4.92 10.60
C LEU A 102 3.72 4.84 11.22
N SER A 103 3.47 3.85 12.07
CA SER A 103 2.18 3.71 12.73
C SER A 103 1.88 4.86 13.70
N LEU A 104 2.88 5.63 14.12
CA LEU A 104 2.70 6.79 14.98
C LEU A 104 2.19 8.02 14.23
N ASN A 105 2.46 8.10 12.92
CA ASN A 105 2.13 9.25 12.09
C ASN A 105 1.00 8.98 11.11
N PHE A 106 0.76 7.73 10.77
CA PHE A 106 -0.26 7.32 9.81
C PHE A 106 -1.24 6.37 10.47
N ARG A 107 -2.49 6.39 10.01
CA ARG A 107 -3.48 5.40 10.44
C ARG A 107 -3.30 4.12 9.64
N ILE A 108 -3.43 2.98 10.33
CA ILE A 108 -3.39 1.67 9.69
C ILE A 108 -4.77 1.39 9.10
N SER A 109 -4.79 0.98 7.83
CA SER A 109 -6.01 0.56 7.14
C SER A 109 -6.05 -0.96 7.06
N PHE A 110 -7.08 -1.54 7.61
CA PHE A 110 -7.32 -2.98 7.60
C PHE A 110 -8.62 -3.29 6.91
#